data_1b48afb09937bf26c4ddc02d0e692917
#
_entry.id   1b48afb09937bf26c4ddc02d0e692917
#
_cell.length_a   1.000
_cell.length_b   1.000
_cell.length_c   1.000
_cell.angle_alpha   90.00
_cell.angle_beta   90.00
_cell.angle_gamma   90.00
#
_symmetry.space_group_name_H-M   'P 1'
#
loop_
_entity.id
_entity.type
_entity.pdbx_description
1 polymer ?
#
loop_
_entity_poly.entity_id
_entity_poly.type
_entity_poly.pdbx_seq_one_letter_code
_entity_poly.pdbx_strand_id
1 'polypeptide(L)'
;MNRRIVTYNQEENFSYLKTTSNLSTSIENMSSELCIKELKNITLVPRSGTHNNFKIKEEIIMYVISGELLYSDTLGNLESLSSGNFLYINCMNGITYDIFNSGIDFLDIVEISLYTNNDAYSLKKYNKSPILNKYDFKNSIENQWIYAISPINGLAPIKSDCDINIYFALLNPNKDLIFTINKGRQGYLFKCYGDIEIFTNNSDNITLTGSDSAYISNETFEVRATIPSNILIIETAT
;
A
#
# COMPACT_ATOMS: atom_id res chain seq x y z
N MET A 1 15.61 0.45 -20.36
CA MET A 1 15.17 0.88 -19.04
C MET A 1 13.88 1.66 -19.19
N ASN A 2 12.76 1.13 -18.74
CA ASN A 2 11.47 1.80 -18.89
C ASN A 2 11.11 2.41 -17.53
N ARG A 3 11.32 3.72 -17.40
CA ARG A 3 10.76 4.52 -16.30
C ARG A 3 9.45 5.09 -16.78
N ARG A 4 8.42 4.93 -16.01
CA ARG A 4 7.14 5.55 -16.30
C ARG A 4 6.66 6.25 -15.03
N ILE A 5 6.55 7.58 -15.08
CA ILE A 5 5.74 8.33 -14.12
C ILE A 5 4.30 8.00 -14.48
N VAL A 6 3.57 7.44 -13.55
CA VAL A 6 2.16 7.12 -13.73
C VAL A 6 1.37 8.16 -12.96
N THR A 7 0.90 9.18 -13.67
CA THR A 7 -0.19 10.05 -13.21
C THR A 7 -1.49 9.43 -13.69
N TYR A 8 -2.17 8.72 -12.81
CA TYR A 8 -3.51 8.23 -13.14
C TYR A 8 -4.45 8.47 -11.96
N ASN A 9 -5.48 9.25 -12.23
CA ASN A 9 -6.50 9.60 -11.24
C ASN A 9 -7.87 9.27 -11.83
N GLN A 10 -8.48 8.14 -11.43
CA GLN A 10 -9.92 8.06 -11.36
C GLN A 10 -10.32 8.64 -10.01
N GLU A 11 -10.87 9.84 -9.99
CA GLU A 11 -11.38 10.45 -8.77
C GLU A 11 -12.89 10.19 -8.69
N GLU A 12 -13.28 9.46 -7.64
CA GLU A 12 -14.67 9.43 -7.20
C GLU A 12 -14.81 10.40 -6.02
N ASN A 13 -15.49 11.50 -6.23
CA ASN A 13 -15.73 12.53 -5.21
C ASN A 13 -17.18 12.47 -4.73
N PHE A 14 -17.37 12.03 -3.51
CA PHE A 14 -18.63 12.22 -2.77
C PHE A 14 -18.39 13.26 -1.67
N SER A 15 -19.44 13.88 -1.16
CA SER A 15 -19.31 14.90 -0.11
C SER A 15 -18.60 14.42 1.17
N TYR A 16 -18.47 13.12 1.36
CA TYR A 16 -17.88 12.44 2.55
C TYR A 16 -16.67 11.56 2.22
N LEU A 17 -16.44 11.29 0.93
CA LEU A 17 -15.42 10.34 0.47
C LEU A 17 -14.72 10.90 -0.75
N LYS A 18 -13.39 10.92 -0.70
CA LYS A 18 -12.55 11.06 -1.89
C LYS A 18 -11.74 9.79 -2.07
N THR A 19 -11.88 9.15 -3.22
CA THR A 19 -11.09 7.98 -3.58
C THR A 19 -10.29 8.27 -4.83
N THR A 20 -9.00 7.99 -4.81
CA THR A 20 -8.12 8.11 -5.97
C THR A 20 -7.50 6.75 -6.23
N SER A 21 -7.78 6.16 -7.39
CA SER A 21 -7.20 4.88 -7.81
C SER A 21 -5.97 5.12 -8.67
N ASN A 22 -4.81 4.70 -8.22
CA ASN A 22 -3.53 4.99 -8.86
C ASN A 22 -3.04 3.89 -9.81
N LEU A 23 -3.63 2.68 -9.81
CA LEU A 23 -3.09 1.52 -10.52
C LEU A 23 -4.05 0.76 -11.44
N SER A 24 -5.35 1.08 -11.45
CA SER A 24 -6.36 0.23 -12.11
C SER A 24 -6.25 0.08 -13.63
N THR A 25 -5.47 0.91 -14.32
CA THR A 25 -5.40 0.89 -15.79
C THR A 25 -4.03 0.70 -16.40
N SER A 26 -2.95 0.83 -15.62
CA SER A 26 -1.60 0.56 -16.14
C SER A 26 -1.22 -0.91 -16.14
N ILE A 27 -2.01 -1.76 -15.47
CA ILE A 27 -1.76 -3.20 -15.32
C ILE A 27 -2.07 -3.98 -16.60
N GLU A 28 -2.95 -3.47 -17.49
CA GLU A 28 -3.26 -4.15 -18.76
C GLU A 28 -2.04 -4.35 -19.68
N ASN A 29 -0.95 -3.61 -19.46
CA ASN A 29 0.31 -3.71 -20.20
C ASN A 29 1.49 -4.24 -19.37
N MET A 30 1.26 -4.60 -18.10
CA MET A 30 2.26 -5.24 -17.25
C MET A 30 1.98 -6.74 -17.23
N SER A 31 3.02 -7.54 -17.26
CA SER A 31 2.92 -9.01 -17.32
C SER A 31 1.87 -9.55 -16.35
N SER A 32 1.17 -10.61 -16.76
CA SER A 32 0.14 -11.34 -15.99
C SER A 32 0.62 -11.90 -14.64
N GLU A 33 1.83 -11.59 -14.23
CA GLU A 33 2.50 -12.06 -13.01
C GLU A 33 2.41 -11.09 -11.83
N LEU A 34 1.88 -9.87 -12.05
CA LEU A 34 1.67 -8.91 -10.95
C LEU A 34 0.54 -9.37 -10.03
N CYS A 35 0.87 -9.57 -8.77
CA CYS A 35 -0.13 -9.89 -7.75
C CYS A 35 -0.97 -8.68 -7.31
N ILE A 36 -0.59 -7.45 -7.68
CA ILE A 36 -1.34 -6.24 -7.29
C ILE A 36 -2.55 -6.11 -8.22
N LYS A 37 -3.74 -6.13 -7.63
CA LYS A 37 -5.00 -5.88 -8.31
C LYS A 37 -5.32 -4.40 -8.40
N GLU A 38 -5.19 -3.70 -7.27
CA GLU A 38 -5.58 -2.30 -7.15
C GLU A 38 -4.81 -1.63 -6.01
N LEU A 39 -4.54 -0.34 -6.19
CA LEU A 39 -4.04 0.54 -5.14
C LEU A 39 -4.91 1.78 -5.10
N LYS A 40 -5.49 2.08 -3.94
CA LYS A 40 -6.37 3.23 -3.71
C LYS A 40 -5.83 4.12 -2.60
N ASN A 41 -5.92 5.42 -2.82
CA ASN A 41 -5.96 6.40 -1.75
C ASN A 41 -7.41 6.69 -1.39
N ILE A 42 -7.74 6.62 -0.11
CA ILE A 42 -9.08 6.87 0.40
C ILE A 42 -8.98 7.96 1.46
N THR A 43 -9.71 9.06 1.25
CA THR A 43 -9.85 10.12 2.24
C THR A 43 -11.30 10.19 2.71
N LEU A 44 -11.53 10.05 3.99
CA LEU A 44 -12.84 10.15 4.63
C LEU A 44 -12.92 11.40 5.51
N VAL A 45 -13.99 12.19 5.36
CA VAL A 45 -14.27 13.28 6.28
C VAL A 45 -14.60 12.73 7.69
N PRO A 46 -14.48 13.54 8.75
CA PRO A 46 -14.85 13.12 10.11
C PRO A 46 -16.25 12.51 10.18
N ARG A 47 -16.38 11.42 10.93
CA ARG A 47 -17.66 10.74 11.19
C ARG A 47 -18.36 10.18 9.94
N SER A 48 -17.60 9.86 8.89
CA SER A 48 -18.10 9.22 7.68
C SER A 48 -17.41 7.88 7.42
N GLY A 49 -17.94 7.11 6.48
CA GLY A 49 -17.37 5.80 6.15
C GLY A 49 -17.89 5.25 4.83
N THR A 50 -17.32 4.13 4.43
CA THR A 50 -17.81 3.29 3.34
C THR A 50 -18.38 2.00 3.92
N HIS A 51 -19.42 1.47 3.29
CA HIS A 51 -20.15 0.30 3.77
C HIS A 51 -20.22 -0.77 2.69
N ASN A 52 -20.35 -2.03 3.15
CA ASN A 52 -20.56 -3.20 2.28
C ASN A 52 -19.47 -3.42 1.23
N ASN A 53 -18.21 -3.15 1.59
CA ASN A 53 -17.06 -3.45 0.72
C ASN A 53 -16.87 -4.97 0.67
N PHE A 54 -17.33 -5.60 -0.41
CA PHE A 54 -17.18 -7.06 -0.59
C PHE A 54 -15.90 -7.41 -1.32
N LYS A 55 -15.13 -8.32 -0.74
CA LYS A 55 -13.91 -8.88 -1.33
C LYS A 55 -13.89 -10.40 -1.20
N ILE A 56 -13.40 -11.08 -2.24
CA ILE A 56 -13.24 -12.53 -2.27
C ILE A 56 -12.03 -12.92 -3.08
N LYS A 57 -11.28 -13.94 -2.62
CA LYS A 57 -10.05 -14.42 -3.24
C LYS A 57 -9.00 -13.32 -3.42
N GLU A 58 -8.91 -12.45 -2.44
CA GLU A 58 -8.00 -11.32 -2.40
C GLU A 58 -7.34 -11.24 -1.03
N GLU A 59 -6.20 -10.57 -0.98
CA GLU A 59 -5.64 -10.03 0.24
C GLU A 59 -5.79 -8.52 0.20
N ILE A 60 -6.16 -7.93 1.33
CA ILE A 60 -6.27 -6.48 1.50
C ILE A 60 -5.25 -6.03 2.52
N ILE A 61 -4.54 -4.98 2.17
CA ILE A 61 -3.62 -4.29 3.05
C ILE A 61 -4.10 -2.85 3.16
N MET A 62 -4.36 -2.40 4.38
CA MET A 62 -4.68 -0.99 4.66
C MET A 62 -3.54 -0.38 5.48
N TYR A 63 -3.06 0.76 5.04
CA TYR A 63 -2.10 1.58 5.77
C TYR A 63 -2.73 2.91 6.13
N VAL A 64 -2.82 3.23 7.43
CA VAL A 64 -3.35 4.50 7.92
C VAL A 64 -2.25 5.55 7.86
N ILE A 65 -2.40 6.51 6.95
CA ILE A 65 -1.47 7.63 6.80
C ILE A 65 -1.72 8.65 7.91
N SER A 66 -3.00 9.06 8.10
CA SER A 66 -3.43 10.02 9.11
C SER A 66 -4.85 9.74 9.57
N GLY A 67 -5.22 10.20 10.76
CA GLY A 67 -6.56 10.05 11.32
C GLY A 67 -6.78 8.75 12.08
N GLU A 68 -8.06 8.41 12.29
CA GLU A 68 -8.51 7.26 13.09
C GLU A 68 -9.51 6.42 12.29
N LEU A 69 -9.10 5.20 11.94
CA LEU A 69 -9.90 4.21 11.23
C LEU A 69 -10.55 3.25 12.21
N LEU A 70 -11.87 3.09 12.10
CA LEU A 70 -12.61 1.96 12.68
C LEU A 70 -12.96 1.00 11.54
N TYR A 71 -12.48 -0.24 11.64
CA TYR A 71 -12.76 -1.34 10.73
C TYR A 71 -13.74 -2.31 11.40
N SER A 72 -14.72 -2.81 10.64
CA SER A 72 -15.57 -3.93 11.06
C SER A 72 -15.90 -4.84 9.88
N ASP A 73 -16.18 -6.13 10.14
CA ASP A 73 -16.48 -7.09 9.10
C ASP A 73 -17.57 -8.10 9.47
N THR A 74 -18.00 -8.87 8.46
CA THR A 74 -19.06 -9.89 8.61
C THR A 74 -18.67 -11.10 9.46
N LEU A 75 -17.41 -11.21 9.87
CA LEU A 75 -16.91 -12.27 10.76
C LEU A 75 -16.93 -11.84 12.23
N GLY A 76 -17.33 -10.58 12.48
CA GLY A 76 -17.39 -10.00 13.81
C GLY A 76 -16.08 -9.37 14.29
N ASN A 77 -15.10 -9.20 13.39
CA ASN A 77 -13.90 -8.44 13.74
C ASN A 77 -14.23 -6.95 13.84
N LEU A 78 -13.63 -6.29 14.83
CA LEU A 78 -13.72 -4.87 15.08
C LEU A 78 -12.33 -4.36 15.48
N GLU A 79 -11.74 -3.49 14.66
CA GLU A 79 -10.40 -2.95 14.88
C GLU A 79 -10.39 -1.43 14.81
N SER A 80 -9.69 -0.81 15.76
CA SER A 80 -9.37 0.61 15.73
C SER A 80 -7.90 0.80 15.35
N LEU A 81 -7.65 1.59 14.31
CA LEU A 81 -6.33 1.87 13.80
C LEU A 81 -6.10 3.39 13.76
N SER A 82 -4.84 3.78 13.90
CA SER A 82 -4.42 5.18 13.82
C SER A 82 -3.18 5.30 12.93
N SER A 83 -2.74 6.53 12.66
CA SER A 83 -1.56 6.80 11.83
C SER A 83 -0.39 5.87 12.16
N GLY A 84 0.25 5.29 11.13
CA GLY A 84 1.34 4.33 11.23
C GLY A 84 0.89 2.88 11.40
N ASN A 85 -0.42 2.60 11.54
CA ASN A 85 -0.91 1.22 11.63
C ASN A 85 -1.12 0.61 10.25
N PHE A 86 -0.82 -0.69 10.16
CA PHE A 86 -1.19 -1.55 9.05
C PHE A 86 -2.24 -2.55 9.50
N LEU A 87 -3.21 -2.82 8.62
CA LEU A 87 -4.18 -3.91 8.74
C LEU A 87 -4.02 -4.82 7.52
N TYR A 88 -3.81 -6.11 7.77
CA TYR A 88 -3.80 -7.14 6.74
C TYR A 88 -5.01 -8.04 6.90
N ILE A 89 -5.72 -8.29 5.81
CA ILE A 89 -6.95 -9.07 5.78
C ILE A 89 -6.84 -10.09 4.64
N ASN A 90 -7.00 -11.37 4.95
CA ASN A 90 -7.11 -12.42 3.95
C ASN A 90 -8.58 -12.71 3.64
N CYS A 91 -9.04 -12.34 2.44
CA CYS A 91 -10.44 -12.43 2.02
C CYS A 91 -10.73 -13.69 1.19
N MET A 92 -9.98 -14.78 1.36
CA MET A 92 -10.12 -15.99 0.52
C MET A 92 -11.53 -16.57 0.45
N ASN A 93 -12.26 -16.57 1.58
CA ASN A 93 -13.59 -17.13 1.68
C ASN A 93 -14.73 -16.13 1.46
N GLY A 94 -14.38 -14.90 1.08
CA GLY A 94 -15.32 -13.78 0.98
C GLY A 94 -15.54 -13.11 2.32
N ILE A 95 -15.47 -11.80 2.31
CA ILE A 95 -15.71 -10.92 3.47
C ILE A 95 -16.39 -9.65 3.00
N THR A 96 -17.34 -9.16 3.78
CA THR A 96 -17.87 -7.81 3.64
C THR A 96 -17.38 -7.00 4.82
N TYR A 97 -16.83 -5.82 4.57
CA TYR A 97 -16.30 -4.96 5.61
C TYR A 97 -16.74 -3.51 5.42
N ASP A 98 -16.73 -2.81 6.54
CA ASP A 98 -16.97 -1.38 6.63
C ASP A 98 -15.72 -0.70 7.15
N ILE A 99 -15.44 0.49 6.64
CA ILE A 99 -14.44 1.40 7.18
C ILE A 99 -15.12 2.71 7.57
N PHE A 100 -14.75 3.24 8.73
CA PHE A 100 -15.34 4.45 9.28
C PHE A 100 -14.26 5.35 9.89
N ASN A 101 -14.32 6.64 9.60
CA ASN A 101 -13.51 7.64 10.27
C ASN A 101 -14.12 7.95 11.63
N SER A 102 -13.55 7.39 12.69
CA SER A 102 -14.00 7.59 14.08
C SER A 102 -13.46 8.88 14.70
N GLY A 103 -12.46 9.49 14.04
CA GLY A 103 -11.78 10.71 14.50
C GLY A 103 -12.57 12.00 14.26
N ILE A 104 -11.91 13.10 14.59
CA ILE A 104 -12.39 14.49 14.37
C ILE A 104 -11.70 15.17 13.20
N ASP A 105 -10.60 14.60 12.71
CA ASP A 105 -9.85 15.06 11.55
C ASP A 105 -10.10 14.15 10.33
N PHE A 106 -9.59 14.52 9.16
CA PHE A 106 -9.62 13.65 7.98
C PHE A 106 -8.85 12.36 8.25
N LEU A 107 -9.42 11.27 7.76
CA LEU A 107 -8.76 9.97 7.70
C LEU A 107 -8.23 9.74 6.29
N ASP A 108 -6.91 9.55 6.17
CA ASP A 108 -6.25 9.18 4.92
C ASP A 108 -5.67 7.78 5.05
N ILE A 109 -6.04 6.90 4.12
CA ILE A 109 -5.54 5.51 4.07
C ILE A 109 -5.11 5.14 2.65
N VAL A 110 -4.14 4.23 2.56
CA VAL A 110 -3.83 3.48 1.34
C VAL A 110 -4.42 2.09 1.50
N GLU A 111 -5.26 1.68 0.55
CA GLU A 111 -5.75 0.30 0.39
C GLU A 111 -5.04 -0.35 -0.80
N ILE A 112 -4.41 -1.50 -0.57
CA ILE A 112 -3.77 -2.33 -1.58
C ILE A 112 -4.53 -3.65 -1.64
N SER A 113 -5.11 -3.97 -2.81
CA SER A 113 -5.74 -5.26 -3.09
C SER A 113 -4.79 -6.13 -3.90
N LEU A 114 -4.61 -7.37 -3.47
CA LEU A 114 -3.74 -8.36 -4.12
C LEU A 114 -4.57 -9.54 -4.62
N TYR A 115 -4.25 -10.05 -5.81
CA TYR A 115 -4.78 -11.33 -6.26
C TYR A 115 -4.10 -12.47 -5.50
N THR A 116 -4.88 -13.41 -5.00
CA THR A 116 -4.32 -14.66 -4.50
C THR A 116 -4.23 -15.67 -5.64
N ASN A 117 -3.03 -16.17 -5.92
CA ASN A 117 -2.83 -17.25 -6.91
C ASN A 117 -3.47 -18.55 -6.41
N ASN A 118 -4.60 -18.92 -7.01
CA ASN A 118 -5.39 -20.09 -6.63
C ASN A 118 -4.69 -21.46 -6.84
N ASP A 119 -3.64 -21.53 -7.66
CA ASP A 119 -3.07 -22.80 -8.10
C ASP A 119 -2.03 -23.40 -7.15
N ALA A 120 -1.49 -22.64 -6.22
CA ALA A 120 -0.43 -23.09 -5.32
C ALA A 120 -0.93 -23.61 -3.95
N TYR A 121 -2.19 -23.39 -3.60
CA TYR A 121 -2.70 -23.74 -2.28
C TYR A 121 -3.72 -24.87 -2.33
N SER A 122 -3.28 -26.06 -1.90
CA SER A 122 -4.16 -27.19 -1.67
C SER A 122 -5.30 -26.80 -0.73
N LEU A 123 -6.53 -27.24 -1.07
CA LEU A 123 -7.78 -27.07 -0.33
C LEU A 123 -7.69 -27.31 1.20
N LYS A 124 -6.63 -27.95 1.67
CA LYS A 124 -6.39 -28.22 3.10
C LYS A 124 -6.02 -27.00 3.95
N LYS A 125 -5.58 -25.89 3.34
CA LYS A 125 -5.17 -24.67 4.09
C LYS A 125 -6.31 -23.67 4.28
N TYR A 126 -7.37 -23.79 3.48
CA TYR A 126 -8.49 -22.83 3.44
C TYR A 126 -9.57 -23.02 4.51
N ASN A 127 -9.47 -24.05 5.36
CA ASN A 127 -10.36 -24.21 6.50
C ASN A 127 -10.01 -23.28 7.69
N LYS A 128 -9.06 -22.37 7.53
CA LYS A 128 -8.79 -21.35 8.56
C LYS A 128 -9.67 -20.13 8.31
N SER A 129 -10.24 -19.61 9.38
CA SER A 129 -10.93 -18.31 9.39
C SER A 129 -10.05 -17.26 8.71
N PRO A 130 -10.65 -16.27 8.02
CA PRO A 130 -9.90 -15.14 7.48
C PRO A 130 -8.93 -14.60 8.53
N ILE A 131 -7.68 -14.42 8.13
CA ILE A 131 -6.65 -13.94 9.04
C ILE A 131 -6.69 -12.43 8.98
N LEU A 132 -7.02 -11.81 10.10
CA LEU A 132 -6.88 -10.38 10.30
C LEU A 132 -5.68 -10.13 11.22
N ASN A 133 -4.72 -9.35 10.74
CA ASN A 133 -3.53 -8.98 11.51
C ASN A 133 -3.36 -7.47 11.51
N LYS A 134 -3.26 -6.89 12.70
CA LYS A 134 -2.95 -5.49 12.91
C LYS A 134 -1.50 -5.34 13.38
N TYR A 135 -0.81 -4.37 12.81
CA TYR A 135 0.56 -4.02 13.20
C TYR A 135 0.69 -2.52 13.42
N ASP A 136 1.35 -2.16 14.51
CA ASP A 136 1.59 -0.79 14.92
C ASP A 136 3.07 -0.43 14.72
N PHE A 137 3.31 0.49 13.78
CA PHE A 137 4.64 1.04 13.49
C PHE A 137 4.80 2.48 13.97
N LYS A 138 3.94 2.97 14.89
CA LYS A 138 3.97 4.34 15.41
C LYS A 138 5.32 4.79 15.95
N ASN A 139 6.08 3.85 16.51
CA ASN A 139 7.42 4.10 17.03
C ASN A 139 8.50 3.87 15.97
N SER A 140 8.15 3.89 14.70
CA SER A 140 9.11 3.76 13.60
C SER A 140 10.12 4.89 13.67
N ILE A 141 11.38 4.52 13.49
CA ILE A 141 12.46 5.50 13.41
C ILE A 141 12.34 6.23 12.06
N GLU A 142 12.34 7.55 12.11
CA GLU A 142 12.35 8.38 10.90
C GLU A 142 13.66 8.21 10.13
N ASN A 143 13.60 8.52 8.84
CA ASN A 143 14.74 8.49 7.92
C ASN A 143 15.38 7.11 7.79
N GLN A 144 14.56 6.06 7.80
CA GLN A 144 14.97 4.69 7.46
C GLN A 144 13.83 3.91 6.82
N TRP A 145 14.18 2.90 6.02
CA TRP A 145 13.21 1.96 5.48
C TRP A 145 12.74 0.98 6.55
N ILE A 146 11.44 0.85 6.68
CA ILE A 146 10.79 -0.14 7.54
C ILE A 146 10.19 -1.22 6.64
N TYR A 147 10.65 -2.45 6.80
CA TYR A 147 10.14 -3.63 6.09
C TYR A 147 8.86 -4.12 6.77
N ALA A 148 7.71 -3.77 6.22
CA ALA A 148 6.41 -4.00 6.84
C ALA A 148 5.78 -5.34 6.44
N ILE A 149 5.86 -5.71 5.15
CA ILE A 149 5.19 -6.88 4.59
C ILE A 149 6.15 -7.68 3.73
N SER A 150 6.10 -9.01 3.84
CA SER A 150 6.90 -9.95 3.05
C SER A 150 6.08 -11.18 2.64
N PRO A 151 6.55 -11.95 1.65
CA PRO A 151 6.06 -13.31 1.45
C PRO A 151 6.18 -14.13 2.75
N ILE A 152 5.48 -15.27 2.82
CA ILE A 152 5.45 -16.15 4.01
C ILE A 152 6.84 -16.45 4.55
N ASN A 153 7.82 -16.69 3.66
CA ASN A 153 9.19 -17.04 4.02
C ASN A 153 10.09 -15.81 4.24
N GLY A 154 9.60 -14.59 4.10
CA GLY A 154 10.37 -13.36 4.30
C GLY A 154 10.52 -12.99 5.76
N LEU A 155 11.12 -11.84 6.06
CA LEU A 155 11.48 -11.41 7.42
C LEU A 155 10.53 -10.36 8.03
N ALA A 156 9.67 -9.71 7.21
CA ALA A 156 8.75 -8.70 7.72
C ALA A 156 7.73 -9.30 8.70
N PRO A 157 7.18 -8.49 9.63
CA PRO A 157 6.21 -8.98 10.62
C PRO A 157 4.89 -9.42 10.00
N ILE A 158 4.42 -8.75 8.93
CA ILE A 158 3.21 -9.12 8.21
C ILE A 158 3.58 -10.08 7.08
N LYS A 159 2.83 -11.18 6.97
CA LYS A 159 3.05 -12.21 5.95
C LYS A 159 1.93 -12.20 4.93
N SER A 160 2.28 -12.12 3.65
CA SER A 160 1.38 -12.25 2.50
C SER A 160 1.57 -13.62 1.85
N ASP A 161 0.51 -14.16 1.27
CA ASP A 161 0.56 -15.33 0.40
C ASP A 161 1.14 -14.98 -0.99
N CYS A 162 1.17 -13.69 -1.32
CA CYS A 162 1.76 -13.16 -2.56
C CYS A 162 3.27 -12.96 -2.45
N ASP A 163 3.98 -13.01 -3.58
CA ASP A 163 5.40 -12.60 -3.65
C ASP A 163 5.52 -11.08 -3.70
N ILE A 164 5.29 -10.45 -2.58
CA ILE A 164 5.29 -9.00 -2.41
C ILE A 164 6.17 -8.60 -1.22
N ASN A 165 6.93 -7.54 -1.38
CA ASN A 165 7.59 -6.84 -0.29
C ASN A 165 7.04 -5.42 -0.22
N ILE A 166 6.67 -4.97 0.98
CA ILE A 166 6.27 -3.58 1.19
C ILE A 166 7.18 -2.96 2.24
N TYR A 167 7.77 -1.85 1.84
CA TYR A 167 8.57 -0.98 2.70
C TYR A 167 7.89 0.37 2.80
N PHE A 168 8.01 1.00 3.95
CA PHE A 168 7.61 2.40 4.10
C PHE A 168 8.71 3.19 4.79
N ALA A 169 8.66 4.51 4.62
CA ALA A 169 9.56 5.44 5.30
C ALA A 169 8.88 6.77 5.57
N LEU A 170 9.20 7.32 6.75
CA LEU A 170 8.92 8.71 7.11
C LEU A 170 10.22 9.49 6.93
N LEU A 171 10.23 10.43 5.99
CA LEU A 171 11.41 11.25 5.71
C LEU A 171 11.21 12.68 6.17
N ASN A 172 12.19 13.18 6.91
CA ASN A 172 12.31 14.58 7.22
C ASN A 172 12.89 15.36 6.02
N PRO A 173 12.63 16.67 5.93
CA PRO A 173 13.18 17.49 4.85
C PRO A 173 14.70 17.38 4.74
N ASN A 174 15.19 17.33 3.50
CA ASN A 174 16.62 17.20 3.16
C ASN A 174 17.28 15.91 3.70
N LYS A 175 16.49 14.89 4.00
CA LYS A 175 16.98 13.54 4.27
C LYS A 175 16.75 12.65 3.06
N ASP A 176 17.68 11.75 2.85
CA ASP A 176 17.74 10.83 1.74
C ASP A 176 17.84 9.38 2.22
N LEU A 177 17.26 8.49 1.45
CA LEU A 177 17.34 7.05 1.64
C LEU A 177 17.66 6.38 0.32
N ILE A 178 18.54 5.40 0.38
CA ILE A 178 18.88 4.56 -0.77
C ILE A 178 18.02 3.30 -0.73
N PHE A 179 17.54 2.89 -1.91
CA PHE A 179 16.84 1.62 -2.11
C PHE A 179 17.34 0.91 -3.35
N THR A 180 17.34 -0.41 -3.33
CA THR A 180 17.76 -1.24 -4.47
C THR A 180 16.67 -2.21 -4.84
N ILE A 181 16.16 -2.12 -6.06
CA ILE A 181 15.31 -3.13 -6.68
C ILE A 181 16.22 -4.13 -7.38
N ASN A 182 16.24 -5.36 -6.89
CA ASN A 182 17.10 -6.41 -7.42
C ASN A 182 16.65 -6.90 -8.81
N LYS A 183 17.57 -7.55 -9.54
CA LYS A 183 17.26 -8.19 -10.81
C LYS A 183 16.15 -9.24 -10.64
N GLY A 184 15.17 -9.24 -11.55
CA GLY A 184 13.98 -10.11 -11.50
C GLY A 184 12.88 -9.57 -10.59
N ARG A 185 13.03 -8.33 -10.10
CA ARG A 185 12.00 -7.63 -9.34
C ARG A 185 11.71 -6.26 -9.93
N GLN A 186 10.54 -5.77 -9.62
CA GLN A 186 10.07 -4.44 -9.97
C GLN A 186 9.48 -3.76 -8.73
N GLY A 187 9.63 -2.45 -8.65
CA GLY A 187 9.16 -1.63 -7.53
C GLY A 187 8.20 -0.55 -7.99
N TYR A 188 7.18 -0.36 -7.21
CA TYR A 188 6.26 0.76 -7.33
C TYR A 188 6.45 1.67 -6.13
N LEU A 189 7.03 2.85 -6.35
CA LEU A 189 7.21 3.86 -5.33
C LEU A 189 5.98 4.75 -5.31
N PHE A 190 5.27 4.71 -4.21
CA PHE A 190 4.05 5.46 -3.96
C PHE A 190 4.29 6.49 -2.87
N LYS A 191 3.95 7.75 -3.17
CA LYS A 191 4.04 8.84 -2.23
C LYS A 191 2.70 9.04 -1.53
N CYS A 192 2.64 8.76 -0.22
CA CYS A 192 1.43 8.93 0.58
C CYS A 192 1.14 10.41 0.81
N TYR A 193 2.17 11.18 1.21
CA TYR A 193 2.14 12.65 1.30
C TYR A 193 3.54 13.22 1.20
N GLY A 194 3.64 14.56 1.08
CA GLY A 194 4.91 15.28 0.95
C GLY A 194 5.33 15.43 -0.52
N ASP A 195 6.57 15.82 -0.74
CA ASP A 195 7.20 15.90 -2.06
C ASP A 195 8.61 15.31 -1.99
N ILE A 196 8.96 14.53 -3.01
CA ILE A 196 10.22 13.81 -3.06
C ILE A 196 10.91 13.96 -4.42
N GLU A 197 12.22 13.89 -4.37
CA GLU A 197 13.08 13.78 -5.54
C GLU A 197 13.70 12.39 -5.58
N ILE A 198 13.75 11.78 -6.75
CA ILE A 198 14.38 10.48 -6.99
C ILE A 198 15.62 10.71 -7.83
N PHE A 199 16.76 10.25 -7.33
CA PHE A 199 18.05 10.30 -8.00
C PHE A 199 18.46 8.89 -8.40
N THR A 200 18.90 8.73 -9.63
CA THR A 200 19.39 7.46 -10.15
C THR A 200 20.72 7.64 -10.82
N ASN A 201 21.48 6.56 -10.99
CA ASN A 201 22.80 6.60 -11.63
C ASN A 201 22.79 7.07 -13.10
N ASN A 202 21.63 7.14 -13.74
CA ASN A 202 21.50 7.47 -15.16
C ASN A 202 21.01 8.91 -15.44
N SER A 203 21.26 9.83 -14.52
CA SER A 203 21.26 11.30 -14.69
C SER A 203 19.96 12.07 -14.73
N ASP A 204 18.78 11.47 -14.74
CA ASP A 204 17.56 12.26 -14.72
C ASP A 204 16.93 12.23 -13.32
N ASN A 205 16.95 13.37 -12.64
CA ASN A 205 16.21 13.53 -11.38
C ASN A 205 14.72 13.58 -11.69
N ILE A 206 13.95 12.85 -10.93
CA ILE A 206 12.48 12.82 -11.04
C ILE A 206 11.92 13.44 -9.78
N THR A 207 11.11 14.48 -9.91
CA THR A 207 10.35 15.04 -8.79
C THR A 207 8.94 14.47 -8.80
N LEU A 208 8.51 13.90 -7.68
CA LEU A 208 7.14 13.45 -7.48
C LEU A 208 6.41 14.45 -6.59
N THR A 209 5.35 15.05 -7.13
CA THR A 209 4.47 16.01 -6.44
C THR A 209 3.01 15.54 -6.53
N GLY A 210 2.13 16.11 -5.71
CA GLY A 210 0.71 15.76 -5.75
C GLY A 210 0.47 14.25 -5.59
N SER A 211 -0.22 13.62 -6.53
CA SER A 211 -0.55 12.18 -6.54
C SER A 211 0.41 11.34 -7.41
N ASP A 212 1.60 11.83 -7.68
CA ASP A 212 2.57 11.15 -8.53
C ASP A 212 3.13 9.89 -7.86
N SER A 213 3.46 8.92 -8.68
CA SER A 213 4.16 7.68 -8.31
C SER A 213 5.18 7.29 -9.36
N ALA A 214 6.13 6.46 -9.01
CA ALA A 214 7.17 6.01 -9.95
C ALA A 214 7.25 4.49 -10.00
N TYR A 215 7.41 3.96 -11.22
CA TYR A 215 7.75 2.58 -11.46
C TYR A 215 9.26 2.46 -11.69
N ILE A 216 9.90 1.56 -10.95
CA ILE A 216 11.35 1.38 -10.97
C ILE A 216 11.64 -0.13 -11.07
N SER A 217 12.58 -0.51 -11.93
CA SER A 217 12.97 -1.92 -12.07
C SER A 217 14.48 -2.06 -12.17
N ASN A 218 15.02 -3.06 -11.48
CA ASN A 218 16.42 -3.48 -11.56
C ASN A 218 17.40 -2.30 -11.43
N GLU A 219 17.23 -1.47 -10.41
CA GLU A 219 18.01 -0.26 -10.21
C GLU A 219 18.19 0.07 -8.73
N THR A 220 19.31 0.73 -8.42
CA THR A 220 19.53 1.42 -7.15
C THR A 220 19.23 2.90 -7.35
N PHE A 221 18.45 3.48 -6.46
CA PHE A 221 18.06 4.87 -6.48
C PHE A 221 18.09 5.47 -5.07
N GLU A 222 18.23 6.78 -5.03
CA GLU A 222 18.11 7.58 -3.82
C GLU A 222 16.79 8.34 -3.86
N VAL A 223 16.08 8.39 -2.72
CA VAL A 223 14.89 9.22 -2.54
C VAL A 223 15.21 10.29 -1.51
N ARG A 224 14.98 11.55 -1.85
CA ARG A 224 15.16 12.71 -0.97
C ARG A 224 13.85 13.42 -0.75
N ALA A 225 13.51 13.70 0.50
CA ALA A 225 12.35 14.53 0.83
C ALA A 225 12.68 16.01 0.73
N THR A 226 11.82 16.79 0.07
CA THR A 226 11.91 18.27 0.05
C THR A 226 11.11 18.90 1.19
N ILE A 227 10.03 18.23 1.58
CA ILE A 227 9.20 18.53 2.77
C ILE A 227 8.97 17.24 3.55
N PRO A 228 8.41 17.25 4.79
CA PRO A 228 8.09 16.02 5.49
C PRO A 228 7.26 15.10 4.61
N SER A 229 7.72 13.87 4.40
CA SER A 229 7.14 12.94 3.42
C SER A 229 6.96 11.54 3.99
N ASN A 230 5.90 10.87 3.54
CA ASN A 230 5.65 9.46 3.79
C ASN A 230 5.56 8.72 2.45
N ILE A 231 6.33 7.68 2.32
CA ILE A 231 6.47 6.92 1.09
C ILE A 231 6.36 5.42 1.33
N LEU A 232 5.78 4.73 0.33
CA LEU A 232 5.73 3.27 0.26
C LEU A 232 6.53 2.80 -0.96
N ILE A 233 7.24 1.69 -0.82
CA ILE A 233 7.73 0.90 -1.95
C ILE A 233 7.03 -0.46 -1.90
N ILE A 234 6.37 -0.79 -3.00
CA ILE A 234 5.73 -2.09 -3.22
C ILE A 234 6.57 -2.80 -4.27
N GLU A 235 7.25 -3.88 -3.86
CA GLU A 235 8.17 -4.64 -4.70
C GLU A 235 7.58 -6.03 -4.99
N THR A 236 7.54 -6.43 -6.26
CA THR A 236 7.03 -7.72 -6.74
C THR A 236 8.02 -8.40 -7.67
N ALA A 237 7.86 -9.70 -7.94
CA ALA A 237 8.57 -10.38 -9.04
C ALA A 237 8.21 -9.75 -10.41
N THR A 238 9.12 -9.89 -11.40
CA THR A 238 8.91 -9.45 -12.80
C THR A 238 8.42 -10.59 -13.65
#